data_b8994aabe59c7364915eea955516da89
#
_entry.id   b8994aabe59c7364915eea955516da89
#
_cell.length_a   1.000
_cell.length_b   1.000
_cell.length_c   1.000
_cell.angle_alpha   90.00
_cell.angle_beta   90.00
_cell.angle_gamma   90.00
#
_symmetry.space_group_name_H-M   'P 1'
#
loop_
_entity.id
_entity.type
_entity.pdbx_description
1 polymer ?
#
loop_
_entity_poly.entity_id
_entity_poly.type
_entity_poly.pdbx_seq_one_letter_code
_entity_poly.pdbx_strand_id
1 'polypeptide(L)'
;MGRTIQIVFMFSLIFGAQRYKILILHSNRTRMKIALVQNEPVQGDPGSSLADLDNLIGQGCGADIYVLPEMFATGQYIDPSSVVQTMDGQIVDWMIQKASFLNAAVCGSLPVKENGCTYNRLIFAKPDGTIDYYNKHHLFSYSGEAENYTPGNDRVVIEFRGLRILLLICYDLRFPIFSRNRDDYDAVFYPANWPEKRIFAWDTLLRARAIENQCFAIGVNRSGADDFGFYPGHSAIITPYGETLIQTDEKPQMLCAELDMEQLARFRAKFPVLQDADPQ
;
A
#
# COMPACT_ATOMS: atom_id res chain seq x y z
N MET A 1 -29.64 20.78 -2.59
CA MET A 1 -30.94 20.11 -2.78
C MET A 1 -30.81 18.66 -2.35
N GLY A 2 -31.58 18.26 -1.35
CA GLY A 2 -32.09 16.97 -0.96
C GLY A 2 -31.13 15.76 -0.87
N ARG A 3 -30.53 15.52 0.31
CA ARG A 3 -30.00 14.19 0.67
C ARG A 3 -31.19 13.35 1.14
N THR A 4 -31.58 12.32 0.39
CA THR A 4 -32.56 11.34 0.81
C THR A 4 -31.88 10.31 1.71
N ILE A 5 -32.13 10.36 3.01
CA ILE A 5 -31.75 9.32 3.97
C ILE A 5 -32.83 8.23 3.85
N GLN A 6 -32.48 7.07 3.30
CA GLN A 6 -33.33 5.89 3.42
C GLN A 6 -33.03 5.17 4.73
N ILE A 7 -33.97 5.30 5.68
CA ILE A 7 -34.00 4.50 6.91
C ILE A 7 -34.70 3.18 6.57
N VAL A 8 -33.97 2.08 6.60
CA VAL A 8 -34.53 0.73 6.49
C VAL A 8 -34.80 0.21 7.91
N PHE A 9 -36.08 0.05 8.25
CA PHE A 9 -36.48 -0.63 9.48
C PHE A 9 -36.33 -2.15 9.32
N MET A 10 -35.62 -2.78 10.26
CA MET A 10 -35.52 -4.21 10.35
C MET A 10 -36.53 -4.78 11.34
N PHE A 11 -37.36 -5.72 10.88
CA PHE A 11 -38.11 -6.63 11.78
C PHE A 11 -37.20 -7.82 12.14
N SER A 12 -37.07 -8.04 13.45
CA SER A 12 -36.35 -9.18 14.00
C SER A 12 -37.29 -10.39 14.09
N LEU A 13 -37.01 -11.43 13.31
CA LEU A 13 -37.61 -12.76 13.48
C LEU A 13 -36.57 -13.66 14.12
N ILE A 14 -36.82 -14.10 15.34
CA ILE A 14 -35.99 -15.04 16.10
C ILE A 14 -36.36 -16.46 15.63
N PHE A 15 -35.48 -17.13 14.90
CA PHE A 15 -35.44 -18.57 14.77
C PHE A 15 -33.97 -19.04 14.79
N GLY A 16 -33.63 -19.85 15.81
CA GLY A 16 -32.46 -20.74 15.90
C GLY A 16 -31.08 -20.09 15.73
N ALA A 17 -30.44 -19.80 16.83
CA ALA A 17 -28.99 -19.67 17.10
C ALA A 17 -28.00 -19.67 15.92
N GLN A 18 -28.05 -18.67 15.07
CA GLN A 18 -26.91 -18.19 14.29
C GLN A 18 -26.96 -16.67 14.25
N ARG A 19 -26.01 -16.04 14.98
CA ARG A 19 -25.84 -14.59 14.94
C ARG A 19 -25.22 -14.19 13.60
N TYR A 20 -26.04 -13.83 12.63
CA TYR A 20 -25.56 -13.12 11.45
C TYR A 20 -25.21 -11.69 11.88
N LYS A 21 -23.91 -11.37 11.94
CA LYS A 21 -23.46 -9.99 12.00
C LYS A 21 -23.79 -9.36 10.66
N ILE A 22 -24.78 -8.43 10.66
CA ILE A 22 -25.04 -7.61 9.46
C ILE A 22 -23.82 -6.72 9.26
N LEU A 23 -23.08 -6.99 8.18
CA LEU A 23 -22.07 -6.06 7.71
C LEU A 23 -22.81 -4.80 7.21
N ILE A 24 -22.68 -3.70 7.94
CA ILE A 24 -23.09 -2.39 7.45
C ILE A 24 -22.00 -1.99 6.43
N LEU A 25 -22.33 -2.14 5.13
CA LEU A 25 -21.50 -1.60 4.05
C LEU A 25 -21.52 -0.07 4.13
N HIS A 26 -20.45 0.51 4.64
CA HIS A 26 -20.29 1.97 4.79
C HIS A 26 -19.86 2.67 3.48
N SER A 27 -19.83 1.99 2.34
CA SER A 27 -19.48 2.61 1.06
C SER A 27 -20.35 2.07 -0.07
N ASN A 28 -20.95 2.99 -0.84
CA ASN A 28 -21.64 2.67 -2.11
C ASN A 28 -20.67 2.30 -3.25
N ARG A 29 -19.36 2.23 -3.02
CA ARG A 29 -18.37 1.85 -4.03
C ARG A 29 -18.08 0.35 -3.92
N THR A 30 -18.52 -0.38 -4.92
CA THR A 30 -18.29 -1.83 -5.05
C THR A 30 -16.93 -2.15 -5.70
N ARG A 31 -16.27 -1.13 -6.25
CA ARG A 31 -14.99 -1.25 -6.95
C ARG A 31 -14.03 -0.13 -6.58
N MET A 32 -12.75 -0.48 -6.46
CA MET A 32 -11.64 0.44 -6.19
C MET A 32 -10.55 0.23 -7.24
N LYS A 33 -10.21 1.26 -7.99
CA LYS A 33 -9.19 1.17 -9.03
C LYS A 33 -7.83 1.57 -8.48
N ILE A 34 -6.85 0.67 -8.57
CA ILE A 34 -5.48 0.86 -8.09
C ILE A 34 -4.53 0.95 -9.28
N ALA A 35 -3.62 1.92 -9.25
CA ALA A 35 -2.48 2.03 -10.15
C ALA A 35 -1.21 1.56 -9.44
N LEU A 36 -0.52 0.58 -10.01
CA LEU A 36 0.86 0.23 -9.68
C LEU A 36 1.77 1.12 -10.53
N VAL A 37 2.50 2.04 -9.90
CA VAL A 37 3.42 2.95 -10.59
C VAL A 37 4.84 2.49 -10.31
N GLN A 38 5.33 1.56 -11.11
CA GLN A 38 6.69 1.04 -11.02
C GLN A 38 7.66 1.98 -11.72
N ASN A 39 8.50 2.67 -10.96
CA ASN A 39 9.53 3.54 -11.52
C ASN A 39 10.95 3.04 -11.23
N GLU A 40 11.91 3.63 -11.92
CA GLU A 40 13.34 3.55 -11.64
C GLU A 40 13.78 4.90 -11.09
N PRO A 41 13.94 5.05 -9.76
CA PRO A 41 14.32 6.34 -9.18
C PRO A 41 15.76 6.70 -9.58
N VAL A 42 15.97 7.96 -9.92
CA VAL A 42 17.33 8.50 -10.15
C VAL A 42 17.98 8.72 -8.79
N GLN A 43 19.06 7.96 -8.54
CA GLN A 43 19.74 7.97 -7.25
C GLN A 43 20.22 9.38 -6.86
N GLY A 44 19.71 9.91 -5.75
CA GLY A 44 20.09 11.24 -5.24
C GLY A 44 19.55 12.43 -6.00
N ASP A 45 18.72 12.23 -7.02
CA ASP A 45 18.06 13.29 -7.77
C ASP A 45 16.53 13.16 -7.71
N PRO A 46 15.91 13.68 -6.64
CA PRO A 46 14.46 13.68 -6.52
C PRO A 46 13.75 14.42 -7.65
N GLY A 47 14.36 15.49 -8.18
CA GLY A 47 13.77 16.29 -9.26
C GLY A 47 13.55 15.48 -10.53
N SER A 48 14.59 14.78 -11.00
CA SER A 48 14.49 13.87 -12.16
C SER A 48 13.53 12.72 -11.89
N SER A 49 13.58 12.10 -10.70
CA SER A 49 12.65 11.02 -10.35
C SER A 49 11.19 11.45 -10.37
N LEU A 50 10.87 12.66 -9.86
CA LEU A 50 9.51 13.20 -9.87
C LEU A 50 9.05 13.56 -11.28
N ALA A 51 9.93 14.05 -12.16
CA ALA A 51 9.61 14.33 -13.55
C ALA A 51 9.28 13.04 -14.33
N ASP A 52 10.03 11.95 -14.09
CA ASP A 52 9.74 10.65 -14.70
C ASP A 52 8.41 10.07 -14.20
N LEU A 53 8.12 10.23 -12.90
CA LEU A 53 6.82 9.86 -12.33
C LEU A 53 5.67 10.67 -12.91
N ASP A 54 5.87 11.96 -13.15
CA ASP A 54 4.87 12.82 -13.81
C ASP A 54 4.54 12.32 -15.22
N ASN A 55 5.55 11.87 -15.96
CA ASN A 55 5.36 11.26 -17.29
C ASN A 55 4.62 9.92 -17.22
N LEU A 56 4.96 9.05 -16.27
CA LEU A 56 4.28 7.76 -16.09
C LEU A 56 2.81 7.94 -15.70
N ILE A 57 2.55 8.76 -14.70
CA ILE A 57 1.20 9.05 -14.19
C ILE A 57 0.37 9.83 -15.22
N GLY A 58 1.02 10.68 -16.00
CA GLY A 58 0.41 11.48 -17.07
C GLY A 58 -0.22 10.64 -18.19
N GLN A 59 0.16 9.36 -18.34
CA GLN A 59 -0.47 8.43 -19.27
C GLN A 59 -1.93 8.13 -18.92
N GLY A 60 -2.30 8.38 -17.67
CA GLY A 60 -3.67 8.38 -17.15
C GLY A 60 -4.38 7.03 -17.18
N CYS A 61 -4.83 6.54 -16.03
CA CYS A 61 -5.73 5.40 -16.00
C CYS A 61 -7.01 5.68 -15.16
N GLY A 62 -7.09 6.88 -14.55
CA GLY A 62 -8.21 7.26 -13.71
C GLY A 62 -8.35 6.35 -12.49
N ALA A 63 -7.22 6.03 -11.82
CA ALA A 63 -7.22 5.24 -10.60
C ALA A 63 -7.70 6.05 -9.40
N ASP A 64 -8.20 5.37 -8.38
CA ASP A 64 -8.53 5.96 -7.09
C ASP A 64 -7.29 6.13 -6.19
N ILE A 65 -6.31 5.23 -6.34
CA ILE A 65 -5.05 5.24 -5.58
C ILE A 65 -3.90 4.91 -6.54
N TYR A 66 -2.85 5.75 -6.52
CA TYR A 66 -1.58 5.52 -7.20
C TYR A 66 -0.55 5.09 -6.16
N VAL A 67 -0.03 3.87 -6.28
CA VAL A 67 0.94 3.31 -5.35
C VAL A 67 2.31 3.32 -6.01
N LEU A 68 3.26 4.00 -5.36
CA LEU A 68 4.66 4.16 -5.74
C LEU A 68 5.53 3.21 -4.92
N PRO A 69 6.78 2.91 -5.34
CA PRO A 69 7.71 2.07 -4.59
C PRO A 69 8.18 2.68 -3.26
N GLU A 70 8.97 1.91 -2.53
CA GLU A 70 9.79 2.39 -1.42
C GLU A 70 10.87 3.34 -1.96
N MET A 71 11.12 4.47 -1.26
CA MET A 71 12.12 5.48 -1.64
C MET A 71 11.99 5.96 -3.10
N PHE A 72 10.76 6.07 -3.58
CA PHE A 72 10.39 6.26 -4.99
C PHE A 72 11.03 7.49 -5.66
N ALA A 73 11.40 8.50 -4.89
CA ALA A 73 11.96 9.75 -5.42
C ALA A 73 13.48 9.88 -5.18
N THR A 74 14.01 9.20 -4.16
CA THR A 74 15.42 9.36 -3.74
C THR A 74 16.32 8.21 -4.16
N GLY A 75 15.75 7.03 -4.44
CA GLY A 75 16.48 5.77 -4.45
C GLY A 75 16.83 5.29 -3.03
N GLN A 76 17.46 4.13 -2.95
CA GLN A 76 17.84 3.51 -1.68
C GLN A 76 19.12 4.13 -1.13
N TYR A 77 19.09 4.57 0.14
CA TYR A 77 20.26 5.04 0.88
C TYR A 77 20.34 4.36 2.24
N ILE A 78 21.53 3.84 2.59
CA ILE A 78 21.81 3.38 3.94
C ILE A 78 21.88 4.59 4.88
N ASP A 79 22.68 5.61 4.52
CA ASP A 79 22.71 6.91 5.21
C ASP A 79 21.86 7.92 4.41
N PRO A 80 20.66 8.27 4.87
CA PRO A 80 19.77 9.17 4.16
C PRO A 80 20.10 10.66 4.31
N SER A 81 21.17 11.04 4.98
CA SER A 81 21.46 12.44 5.38
C SER A 81 21.43 13.43 4.22
N SER A 82 21.78 13.00 3.00
CA SER A 82 21.80 13.83 1.79
C SER A 82 20.44 13.99 1.09
N VAL A 83 19.48 13.13 1.42
CA VAL A 83 18.17 13.04 0.70
C VAL A 83 16.97 13.09 1.63
N VAL A 84 17.20 13.12 2.95
CA VAL A 84 16.13 13.15 3.95
C VAL A 84 15.25 14.38 3.79
N GLN A 85 13.93 14.18 3.89
CA GLN A 85 12.92 15.22 3.82
C GLN A 85 12.35 15.51 5.20
N THR A 86 11.64 16.65 5.32
CA THR A 86 10.67 16.90 6.39
C THR A 86 9.26 16.70 5.85
N MET A 87 8.24 16.73 6.71
CA MET A 87 6.84 16.57 6.27
C MET A 87 6.31 17.76 5.45
N ASP A 88 7.02 18.89 5.46
CA ASP A 88 6.82 20.07 4.62
C ASP A 88 7.86 20.16 3.48
N GLY A 89 8.52 19.06 3.14
CA GLY A 89 9.53 19.00 2.09
C GLY A 89 8.95 18.83 0.68
N GLN A 90 9.76 19.12 -0.33
CA GLN A 90 9.38 19.17 -1.75
C GLN A 90 8.70 17.87 -2.24
N ILE A 91 9.15 16.70 -1.79
CA ILE A 91 8.57 15.41 -2.23
C ILE A 91 7.16 15.23 -1.66
N VAL A 92 6.96 15.60 -0.39
CA VAL A 92 5.63 15.54 0.25
C VAL A 92 4.67 16.53 -0.42
N ASP A 93 5.13 17.75 -0.69
CA ASP A 93 4.35 18.76 -1.43
C ASP A 93 3.94 18.25 -2.81
N TRP A 94 4.87 17.60 -3.54
CA TRP A 94 4.56 16.99 -4.83
C TRP A 94 3.46 15.91 -4.68
N MET A 95 3.52 15.04 -3.67
CA MET A 95 2.49 14.02 -3.42
C MET A 95 1.12 14.65 -3.19
N ILE A 96 1.05 15.71 -2.36
CA ILE A 96 -0.19 16.43 -2.06
C ILE A 96 -0.77 17.07 -3.33
N GLN A 97 0.06 17.79 -4.08
CA GLN A 97 -0.35 18.45 -5.33
C GLN A 97 -0.83 17.43 -6.35
N LYS A 98 -0.11 16.30 -6.48
CA LYS A 98 -0.47 15.23 -7.40
C LYS A 98 -1.79 14.57 -6.99
N ALA A 99 -2.00 14.30 -5.69
CA ALA A 99 -3.24 13.73 -5.18
C ALA A 99 -4.44 14.64 -5.45
N SER A 100 -4.29 15.95 -5.23
CA SER A 100 -5.32 16.95 -5.52
C SER A 100 -5.63 17.04 -7.01
N PHE A 101 -4.59 17.12 -7.87
CA PHE A 101 -4.74 17.20 -9.32
C PHE A 101 -5.46 15.99 -9.93
N LEU A 102 -5.10 14.78 -9.48
CA LEU A 102 -5.70 13.52 -9.94
C LEU A 102 -7.08 13.23 -9.32
N ASN A 103 -7.47 13.99 -8.29
CA ASN A 103 -8.59 13.62 -7.40
C ASN A 103 -8.49 12.16 -6.95
N ALA A 104 -7.29 11.70 -6.58
CA ALA A 104 -6.96 10.33 -6.20
C ALA A 104 -5.91 10.36 -5.07
N ALA A 105 -5.78 9.27 -4.31
CA ALA A 105 -4.68 9.19 -3.35
C ALA A 105 -3.37 8.86 -4.04
N VAL A 106 -2.25 9.36 -3.48
CA VAL A 106 -0.88 9.01 -3.89
C VAL A 106 -0.14 8.45 -2.68
N CYS A 107 0.44 7.26 -2.83
CA CYS A 107 1.03 6.49 -1.74
C CYS A 107 2.42 5.99 -2.13
N GLY A 108 3.42 6.17 -1.26
CA GLY A 108 4.80 5.70 -1.46
C GLY A 108 5.67 6.07 -0.27
N SER A 109 6.90 5.52 -0.16
CA SER A 109 7.75 5.85 0.98
C SER A 109 8.96 6.70 0.63
N LEU A 110 9.42 7.47 1.61
CA LEU A 110 10.59 8.33 1.52
C LEU A 110 11.29 8.46 2.90
N PRO A 111 12.56 8.89 2.94
CA PRO A 111 13.25 9.17 4.20
C PRO A 111 12.73 10.48 4.79
N VAL A 112 12.14 10.42 5.99
CA VAL A 112 11.59 11.60 6.69
C VAL A 112 12.28 11.81 8.01
N LYS A 113 12.74 13.04 8.27
CA LYS A 113 13.28 13.46 9.57
C LYS A 113 12.20 14.18 10.37
N GLU A 114 12.00 13.70 11.60
CA GLU A 114 11.05 14.29 12.53
C GLU A 114 11.54 14.09 13.97
N ASN A 115 11.52 15.16 14.78
CA ASN A 115 11.93 15.13 16.21
C ASN A 115 13.32 14.51 16.46
N GLY A 116 14.27 14.74 15.56
CA GLY A 116 15.62 14.20 15.64
C GLY A 116 15.82 12.76 15.17
N CYS A 117 14.73 12.07 14.85
CA CYS A 117 14.73 10.71 14.29
C CYS A 117 14.56 10.73 12.78
N THR A 118 15.09 9.73 12.09
CA THR A 118 14.89 9.52 10.65
C THR A 118 14.10 8.24 10.45
N TYR A 119 13.02 8.31 9.66
CA TYR A 119 12.12 7.21 9.39
C TYR A 119 12.08 6.88 7.89
N ASN A 120 11.99 5.60 7.55
CA ASN A 120 11.46 5.17 6.27
C ASN A 120 9.93 5.27 6.40
N ARG A 121 9.35 6.37 5.88
CA ARG A 121 7.96 6.72 6.09
C ARG A 121 7.16 6.54 4.80
N LEU A 122 6.16 5.67 4.86
CA LEU A 122 5.12 5.61 3.84
C LEU A 122 4.14 6.75 4.09
N ILE A 123 3.91 7.54 3.06
CA ILE A 123 2.94 8.64 3.04
C ILE A 123 1.76 8.22 2.17
N PHE A 124 0.55 8.48 2.65
CA PHE A 124 -0.70 8.33 1.92
C PHE A 124 -1.36 9.71 1.83
N ALA A 125 -1.06 10.44 0.75
CA ALA A 125 -1.60 11.77 0.49
C ALA A 125 -2.98 11.66 -0.17
N LYS A 126 -3.98 12.34 0.40
CA LYS A 126 -5.37 12.36 -0.08
C LYS A 126 -5.67 13.59 -0.93
N PRO A 127 -6.74 13.56 -1.77
CA PRO A 127 -7.11 14.68 -2.65
C PRO A 127 -7.46 15.98 -1.91
N ASP A 128 -7.90 15.89 -0.66
CA ASP A 128 -8.23 17.04 0.20
C ASP A 128 -7.02 17.66 0.91
N GLY A 129 -5.81 17.14 0.62
CA GLY A 129 -4.55 17.58 1.21
C GLY A 129 -4.22 16.94 2.56
N THR A 130 -5.10 16.08 3.11
CA THR A 130 -4.79 15.35 4.35
C THR A 130 -3.85 14.18 4.06
N ILE A 131 -3.05 13.82 5.08
CA ILE A 131 -2.04 12.77 4.99
C ILE A 131 -2.25 11.77 6.13
N ASP A 132 -2.29 10.47 5.79
CA ASP A 132 -1.96 9.41 6.73
C ASP A 132 -0.54 8.93 6.47
N TYR A 133 0.13 8.38 7.48
CA TYR A 133 1.48 7.86 7.31
C TYR A 133 1.75 6.64 8.20
N TYR A 134 2.75 5.86 7.78
CA TYR A 134 3.28 4.72 8.51
C TYR A 134 4.81 4.77 8.52
N ASN A 135 5.44 4.60 9.67
CA ASN A 135 6.87 4.44 9.79
C ASN A 135 7.22 2.95 9.76
N LYS A 136 8.13 2.54 8.88
CA LYS A 136 8.55 1.14 8.72
C LYS A 136 8.92 0.53 10.07
N HIS A 137 8.26 -0.59 10.41
CA HIS A 137 8.49 -1.27 11.68
C HIS A 137 9.72 -2.17 11.61
N HIS A 138 9.80 -3.03 10.58
CA HIS A 138 10.93 -3.94 10.42
C HIS A 138 11.98 -3.33 9.49
N LEU A 139 13.02 -2.76 10.08
CA LEU A 139 14.16 -2.25 9.33
C LEU A 139 15.01 -3.40 8.80
N PHE A 140 15.51 -3.25 7.58
CA PHE A 140 16.35 -4.28 6.94
C PHE A 140 17.79 -4.22 7.51
N SER A 141 18.01 -4.84 8.67
CA SER A 141 19.29 -4.82 9.41
C SER A 141 20.46 -5.37 8.60
N TYR A 142 20.20 -6.33 7.69
CA TYR A 142 21.24 -6.89 6.83
C TYR A 142 21.90 -5.85 5.91
N SER A 143 21.22 -4.77 5.54
CA SER A 143 21.78 -3.67 4.75
C SER A 143 22.31 -2.52 5.59
N GLY A 144 22.21 -2.56 6.93
CA GLY A 144 22.56 -1.44 7.79
C GLY A 144 21.46 -0.37 7.93
N GLU A 145 20.23 -0.61 7.44
CA GLU A 145 19.13 0.34 7.58
C GLU A 145 18.87 0.71 9.06
N ALA A 146 18.98 -0.27 9.96
CA ALA A 146 18.77 -0.06 11.40
C ALA A 146 19.80 0.85 12.09
N GLU A 147 20.92 1.16 11.44
CA GLU A 147 21.95 2.06 11.96
C GLU A 147 21.58 3.53 11.76
N ASN A 148 20.77 3.84 10.74
CA ASN A 148 20.48 5.20 10.31
C ASN A 148 19.00 5.57 10.37
N TYR A 149 18.12 4.58 10.49
CA TYR A 149 16.67 4.78 10.57
C TYR A 149 16.13 4.31 11.93
N THR A 150 15.09 4.98 12.37
CA THR A 150 14.34 4.63 13.58
C THR A 150 13.14 3.77 13.20
N PRO A 151 12.90 2.60 13.84
CA PRO A 151 11.72 1.80 13.57
C PRO A 151 10.45 2.49 14.08
N GLY A 152 9.35 2.32 13.35
CA GLY A 152 8.02 2.67 13.82
C GLY A 152 7.47 1.62 14.79
N ASN A 153 6.54 2.02 15.65
CA ASN A 153 5.91 1.12 16.62
C ASN A 153 4.44 0.81 16.30
N ASP A 154 3.82 1.62 15.45
CA ASP A 154 2.40 1.55 15.20
C ASP A 154 2.08 0.66 14.00
N ARG A 155 1.03 -0.13 14.13
CA ARG A 155 0.37 -0.81 13.00
C ARG A 155 -0.75 0.10 12.50
N VAL A 156 -0.63 0.59 11.28
CA VAL A 156 -1.50 1.63 10.75
C VAL A 156 -2.47 1.07 9.72
N VAL A 157 -3.75 1.10 10.04
CA VAL A 157 -4.85 0.82 9.12
C VAL A 157 -5.59 2.13 8.88
N ILE A 158 -5.75 2.49 7.62
CA ILE A 158 -6.47 3.68 7.18
C ILE A 158 -7.74 3.31 6.42
N GLU A 159 -8.65 4.27 6.26
CA GLU A 159 -9.80 4.12 5.37
C GLU A 159 -9.77 5.21 4.29
N PHE A 160 -9.91 4.79 3.03
CA PHE A 160 -10.04 5.70 1.91
C PHE A 160 -11.15 5.24 0.96
N ARG A 161 -12.17 6.08 0.78
CA ARG A 161 -13.33 5.80 -0.10
C ARG A 161 -13.99 4.43 0.17
N GLY A 162 -13.96 3.97 1.43
CA GLY A 162 -14.55 2.71 1.87
C GLY A 162 -13.64 1.48 1.74
N LEU A 163 -12.40 1.63 1.28
CA LEU A 163 -11.37 0.59 1.34
C LEU A 163 -10.56 0.76 2.62
N ARG A 164 -10.48 -0.27 3.45
CA ARG A 164 -9.59 -0.32 4.63
C ARG A 164 -8.25 -0.88 4.20
N ILE A 165 -7.17 -0.16 4.48
CA ILE A 165 -5.83 -0.45 3.96
C ILE A 165 -4.85 -0.55 5.11
N LEU A 166 -4.16 -1.68 5.25
CA LEU A 166 -2.98 -1.82 6.10
C LEU A 166 -1.76 -1.29 5.33
N LEU A 167 -1.06 -0.33 5.93
CA LEU A 167 0.16 0.26 5.35
C LEU A 167 1.40 -0.45 5.89
N LEU A 168 2.20 -1.03 5.02
CA LEU A 168 3.47 -1.70 5.33
C LEU A 168 4.51 -1.35 4.26
N ILE A 169 5.81 -1.61 4.55
CA ILE A 169 6.92 -1.31 3.64
C ILE A 169 7.83 -2.52 3.50
N CYS A 170 8.04 -2.96 2.26
CA CYS A 170 9.13 -3.85 1.81
C CYS A 170 9.40 -5.03 2.76
N TYR A 171 10.39 -4.91 3.65
CA TYR A 171 10.83 -5.97 4.54
C TYR A 171 9.74 -6.44 5.53
N ASP A 172 8.75 -5.59 5.85
CA ASP A 172 7.58 -5.98 6.65
C ASP A 172 6.84 -7.19 6.05
N LEU A 173 6.92 -7.38 4.72
CA LEU A 173 6.35 -8.53 4.02
C LEU A 173 6.81 -9.88 4.60
N ARG A 174 7.99 -9.95 5.23
CA ARG A 174 8.52 -11.20 5.82
C ARG A 174 7.90 -11.56 7.16
N PHE A 175 7.14 -10.67 7.78
CA PHE A 175 6.67 -10.81 9.17
C PHE A 175 5.15 -10.97 9.25
N PRO A 176 4.63 -12.23 9.20
CA PRO A 176 3.21 -12.50 9.11
C PRO A 176 2.42 -12.06 10.35
N ILE A 177 3.03 -12.09 11.53
CA ILE A 177 2.35 -11.71 12.78
C ILE A 177 1.96 -10.24 12.73
N PHE A 178 2.84 -9.35 12.25
CA PHE A 178 2.59 -7.92 12.19
C PHE A 178 1.53 -7.55 11.13
N SER A 179 1.47 -8.32 10.05
CA SER A 179 0.49 -8.14 8.97
C SER A 179 -0.82 -8.90 9.17
N ARG A 180 -0.97 -9.67 10.29
CA ARG A 180 -2.17 -10.48 10.49
C ARG A 180 -3.44 -9.64 10.47
N ASN A 181 -4.41 -10.06 9.64
CA ASN A 181 -5.71 -9.43 9.54
C ASN A 181 -6.58 -9.78 10.75
N ARG A 182 -7.04 -8.74 11.45
CA ARG A 182 -7.95 -8.83 12.60
C ARG A 182 -9.39 -8.49 12.21
N ASP A 183 -9.75 -8.77 10.94
CA ASP A 183 -10.98 -8.33 10.28
C ASP A 183 -11.07 -6.78 10.19
N ASP A 184 -9.92 -6.14 10.12
CA ASP A 184 -9.78 -4.69 10.18
C ASP A 184 -9.28 -4.05 8.88
N TYR A 185 -8.86 -4.85 7.87
CA TYR A 185 -8.48 -4.31 6.57
C TYR A 185 -8.93 -5.22 5.39
N ASP A 186 -9.02 -4.63 4.21
CA ASP A 186 -9.46 -5.26 2.97
C ASP A 186 -8.31 -5.39 1.96
N ALA A 187 -7.32 -4.52 2.09
CA ALA A 187 -6.10 -4.52 1.28
C ALA A 187 -4.87 -4.25 2.15
N VAL A 188 -3.72 -4.79 1.76
CA VAL A 188 -2.42 -4.48 2.36
C VAL A 188 -1.46 -3.98 1.28
N PHE A 189 -0.76 -2.86 1.57
CA PHE A 189 0.18 -2.24 0.64
C PHE A 189 1.61 -2.49 1.08
N TYR A 190 2.48 -2.79 0.09
CA TYR A 190 3.91 -3.00 0.27
C TYR A 190 4.70 -2.26 -0.83
N PRO A 191 4.92 -0.93 -0.72
CA PRO A 191 6.00 -0.27 -1.45
C PRO A 191 7.34 -0.93 -1.13
N ALA A 192 8.20 -1.16 -2.15
CA ALA A 192 9.42 -1.94 -1.95
C ALA A 192 10.58 -1.52 -2.85
N ASN A 193 11.81 -1.80 -2.35
CA ASN A 193 13.05 -1.96 -3.10
C ASN A 193 13.52 -3.41 -2.93
N TRP A 194 12.93 -4.34 -3.72
CA TRP A 194 13.16 -5.76 -3.57
C TRP A 194 14.01 -6.31 -4.72
N PRO A 195 15.26 -6.72 -4.48
CA PRO A 195 16.19 -7.08 -5.54
C PRO A 195 15.92 -8.48 -6.12
N GLU A 196 16.37 -8.67 -7.35
CA GLU A 196 16.24 -9.90 -8.15
C GLU A 196 16.64 -11.17 -7.37
N LYS A 197 17.75 -11.14 -6.65
CA LYS A 197 18.27 -12.29 -5.87
C LYS A 197 17.24 -12.86 -4.88
N ARG A 198 16.20 -12.11 -4.55
CA ARG A 198 15.15 -12.49 -3.60
C ARG A 198 13.74 -12.40 -4.17
N ILE A 199 13.61 -12.26 -5.51
CA ILE A 199 12.32 -12.02 -6.17
C ILE A 199 11.34 -13.19 -5.97
N PHE A 200 11.83 -14.42 -5.94
CA PHE A 200 11.00 -15.58 -5.63
C PHE A 200 10.30 -15.45 -4.26
N ALA A 201 11.02 -14.91 -3.26
CA ALA A 201 10.43 -14.68 -1.94
C ALA A 201 9.37 -13.56 -1.98
N TRP A 202 9.59 -12.51 -2.78
CA TRP A 202 8.61 -11.44 -3.01
C TRP A 202 7.30 -11.99 -3.56
N ASP A 203 7.36 -12.69 -4.69
CA ASP A 203 6.19 -13.25 -5.37
C ASP A 203 5.43 -14.24 -4.47
N THR A 204 6.18 -15.09 -3.75
CA THR A 204 5.61 -16.09 -2.84
C THR A 204 4.93 -15.45 -1.64
N LEU A 205 5.60 -14.48 -1.00
CA LEU A 205 5.09 -13.88 0.23
C LEU A 205 3.91 -12.94 -0.02
N LEU A 206 3.89 -12.18 -1.12
CA LEU A 206 2.71 -11.40 -1.49
C LEU A 206 1.48 -12.29 -1.61
N ARG A 207 1.63 -13.42 -2.28
CA ARG A 207 0.56 -14.41 -2.43
C ARG A 207 0.13 -15.00 -1.10
N ALA A 208 1.08 -15.34 -0.24
CA ALA A 208 0.79 -15.84 1.11
C ALA A 208 0.00 -14.81 1.93
N ARG A 209 0.42 -13.52 1.92
CA ARG A 209 -0.29 -12.46 2.65
C ARG A 209 -1.72 -12.27 2.17
N ALA A 210 -1.97 -12.37 0.86
CA ALA A 210 -3.32 -12.28 0.31
C ALA A 210 -4.21 -13.44 0.79
N ILE A 211 -3.71 -14.67 0.73
CA ILE A 211 -4.46 -15.89 1.06
C ILE A 211 -4.77 -15.96 2.56
N GLU A 212 -3.74 -15.88 3.41
CA GLU A 212 -3.88 -16.09 4.85
C GLU A 212 -4.69 -14.99 5.56
N ASN A 213 -4.73 -13.79 4.95
CA ASN A 213 -5.44 -12.63 5.47
C ASN A 213 -6.75 -12.36 4.74
N GLN A 214 -7.12 -13.17 3.76
CA GLN A 214 -8.31 -12.97 2.92
C GLN A 214 -8.47 -11.52 2.47
N CYS A 215 -7.41 -10.94 1.88
CA CYS A 215 -7.35 -9.55 1.45
C CYS A 215 -6.70 -9.43 0.06
N PHE A 216 -6.79 -8.26 -0.56
CA PHE A 216 -5.93 -7.93 -1.68
C PHE A 216 -4.52 -7.59 -1.16
N ALA A 217 -3.46 -8.17 -1.74
CA ALA A 217 -2.09 -7.76 -1.48
C ALA A 217 -1.56 -6.96 -2.68
N ILE A 218 -1.16 -5.72 -2.41
CA ILE A 218 -0.65 -4.77 -3.41
C ILE A 218 0.82 -4.54 -3.12
N GLY A 219 1.70 -5.13 -3.93
CA GLY A 219 3.14 -4.91 -3.85
C GLY A 219 3.61 -4.04 -5.00
N VAL A 220 4.30 -2.93 -4.71
CA VAL A 220 4.88 -2.07 -5.74
C VAL A 220 6.38 -1.98 -5.52
N ASN A 221 7.11 -2.69 -6.37
CA ASN A 221 8.56 -2.71 -6.35
C ASN A 221 9.12 -1.71 -7.36
N ARG A 222 10.33 -1.19 -7.10
CA ARG A 222 11.05 -0.41 -8.12
C ARG A 222 11.58 -1.32 -9.24
N SER A 223 11.92 -0.72 -10.36
CA SER A 223 12.73 -1.31 -11.43
C SER A 223 14.14 -0.69 -11.48
N GLY A 224 14.98 -1.19 -12.39
CA GLY A 224 16.31 -0.68 -12.68
C GLY A 224 17.40 -1.24 -11.78
N ALA A 225 18.53 -0.55 -11.69
CA ALA A 225 19.70 -0.99 -10.93
C ALA A 225 20.29 0.15 -10.09
N ASP A 226 20.99 -0.23 -9.02
CA ASP A 226 21.84 0.64 -8.21
C ASP A 226 23.03 -0.16 -7.65
N ASP A 227 23.80 0.44 -6.74
CA ASP A 227 24.97 -0.20 -6.12
C ASP A 227 24.62 -1.47 -5.32
N PHE A 228 23.36 -1.65 -4.93
CA PHE A 228 22.89 -2.83 -4.19
C PHE A 228 22.42 -3.97 -5.09
N GLY A 229 22.20 -3.72 -6.39
CA GLY A 229 21.86 -4.73 -7.39
C GLY A 229 20.80 -4.32 -8.39
N PHE A 230 20.26 -5.32 -9.08
CA PHE A 230 19.19 -5.18 -10.04
C PHE A 230 17.83 -5.43 -9.37
N TYR A 231 16.84 -4.66 -9.77
CA TYR A 231 15.44 -4.72 -9.29
C TYR A 231 14.53 -5.03 -10.49
N PRO A 232 13.93 -6.21 -10.54
CA PRO A 232 13.19 -6.66 -11.72
C PRO A 232 11.74 -6.17 -11.74
N GLY A 233 11.35 -5.24 -10.87
CA GLY A 233 9.95 -4.88 -10.75
C GLY A 233 9.13 -5.99 -10.10
N HIS A 234 8.29 -6.70 -10.88
CA HIS A 234 7.32 -7.65 -10.35
C HIS A 234 6.31 -7.01 -9.39
N SER A 235 5.98 -5.73 -9.64
CA SER A 235 4.87 -5.10 -8.92
C SER A 235 3.58 -5.83 -9.25
N ALA A 236 2.77 -6.18 -8.24
CA ALA A 236 1.60 -7.02 -8.48
C ALA A 236 0.42 -6.66 -7.55
N ILE A 237 -0.78 -6.95 -8.04
CA ILE A 237 -1.99 -7.08 -7.22
C ILE A 237 -2.34 -8.56 -7.15
N ILE A 238 -2.39 -9.10 -5.95
CA ILE A 238 -2.80 -10.47 -5.67
C ILE A 238 -4.19 -10.46 -5.06
N THR A 239 -5.09 -11.29 -5.61
CA THR A 239 -6.46 -11.43 -5.11
C THR A 239 -6.50 -12.20 -3.79
N PRO A 240 -7.60 -12.13 -3.01
CA PRO A 240 -7.77 -12.92 -1.78
C PRO A 240 -7.67 -14.45 -1.98
N TYR A 241 -7.79 -14.93 -3.22
CA TYR A 241 -7.61 -16.34 -3.59
C TYR A 241 -6.16 -16.72 -3.89
N GLY A 242 -5.24 -15.73 -3.90
CA GLY A 242 -3.84 -15.93 -4.26
C GLY A 242 -3.58 -15.88 -5.77
N GLU A 243 -4.53 -15.45 -6.57
CA GLU A 243 -4.37 -15.27 -8.01
C GLU A 243 -3.74 -13.92 -8.31
N THR A 244 -2.89 -13.86 -9.33
CA THR A 244 -2.34 -12.59 -9.81
C THR A 244 -3.38 -11.88 -10.68
N LEU A 245 -3.88 -10.72 -10.20
CA LEU A 245 -4.80 -9.90 -10.97
C LEU A 245 -4.08 -9.13 -12.09
N ILE A 246 -2.99 -8.47 -11.73
CA ILE A 246 -2.02 -7.84 -12.66
C ILE A 246 -0.61 -7.97 -12.10
N GLN A 247 0.39 -7.97 -12.98
CA GLN A 247 1.80 -7.93 -12.63
C GLN A 247 2.58 -7.18 -13.71
N THR A 248 3.55 -6.35 -13.29
CA THR A 248 4.47 -5.64 -14.17
C THR A 248 5.63 -6.54 -14.61
N ASP A 249 6.28 -6.17 -15.70
CA ASP A 249 7.60 -6.68 -16.10
C ASP A 249 8.74 -5.87 -15.42
N GLU A 250 9.97 -6.01 -15.91
CA GLU A 250 11.16 -5.39 -15.32
C GLU A 250 11.36 -3.89 -15.66
N LYS A 251 10.49 -3.30 -16.49
CA LYS A 251 10.64 -1.91 -16.96
C LYS A 251 9.82 -0.93 -16.14
N PRO A 252 10.21 0.37 -16.12
CA PRO A 252 9.33 1.41 -15.61
C PRO A 252 8.01 1.41 -16.37
N GLN A 253 6.89 1.30 -15.64
CA GLN A 253 5.55 1.26 -16.23
C GLN A 253 4.46 1.52 -15.20
N MET A 254 3.26 1.85 -15.68
CA MET A 254 2.06 1.94 -14.84
C MET A 254 1.01 0.96 -15.33
N LEU A 255 0.55 0.08 -14.44
CA LEU A 255 -0.59 -0.82 -14.68
C LEU A 255 -1.71 -0.53 -13.70
N CYS A 256 -2.95 -0.70 -14.17
CA CYS A 256 -4.14 -0.43 -13.35
C CYS A 256 -5.09 -1.61 -13.35
N ALA A 257 -5.68 -1.90 -12.19
CA ALA A 257 -6.76 -2.88 -12.06
C ALA A 257 -7.81 -2.44 -11.04
N GLU A 258 -8.98 -3.03 -11.14
CA GLU A 258 -10.09 -2.81 -10.22
C GLU A 258 -10.16 -3.95 -9.19
N LEU A 259 -10.23 -3.60 -7.91
CA LEU A 259 -10.53 -4.52 -6.82
C LEU A 259 -12.05 -4.67 -6.71
N ASP A 260 -12.55 -5.91 -6.74
CA ASP A 260 -13.98 -6.21 -6.55
C ASP A 260 -14.25 -6.44 -5.05
N MET A 261 -14.76 -5.40 -4.38
CA MET A 261 -15.04 -5.42 -2.95
C MET A 261 -16.25 -6.30 -2.61
N GLU A 262 -17.20 -6.45 -3.54
CA GLU A 262 -18.32 -7.37 -3.34
C GLU A 262 -17.86 -8.83 -3.40
N GLN A 263 -16.93 -9.15 -4.30
CA GLN A 263 -16.33 -10.47 -4.37
C GLN A 263 -15.59 -10.82 -3.07
N LEU A 264 -14.80 -9.86 -2.52
CA LEU A 264 -14.13 -10.03 -1.24
C LEU A 264 -15.14 -10.30 -0.11
N ALA A 265 -16.20 -9.48 -0.02
CA ALA A 265 -17.22 -9.65 1.00
C ALA A 265 -17.93 -11.02 0.90
N ARG A 266 -18.31 -11.45 -0.31
CA ARG A 266 -18.91 -12.76 -0.56
C ARG A 266 -17.96 -13.91 -0.19
N PHE A 267 -16.67 -13.75 -0.50
CA PHE A 267 -15.65 -14.76 -0.16
C PHE A 267 -15.53 -14.95 1.35
N ARG A 268 -15.35 -13.85 2.10
CA ARG A 268 -15.25 -13.89 3.57
C ARG A 268 -16.52 -14.45 4.23
N ALA A 269 -17.69 -14.09 3.71
CA ALA A 269 -18.96 -14.62 4.23
C ALA A 269 -19.11 -16.13 4.01
N LYS A 270 -18.63 -16.64 2.86
CA LYS A 270 -18.72 -18.06 2.51
C LYS A 270 -17.66 -18.91 3.21
N PHE A 271 -16.48 -18.35 3.47
CA PHE A 271 -15.31 -19.03 4.04
C PHE A 271 -14.65 -18.14 5.10
N PRO A 272 -15.19 -18.04 6.32
CA PRO A 272 -14.80 -17.04 7.32
C PRO A 272 -13.55 -17.43 8.12
N VAL A 273 -12.42 -17.69 7.47
CA VAL A 273 -11.15 -18.15 8.09
C VAL A 273 -10.63 -17.19 9.15
N LEU A 274 -10.89 -15.88 9.00
CA LEU A 274 -10.43 -14.89 9.97
C LEU A 274 -11.09 -15.07 11.36
N GLN A 275 -12.25 -15.74 11.44
CA GLN A 275 -12.93 -16.01 12.71
C GLN A 275 -12.27 -17.14 13.52
N ASP A 276 -11.48 -17.99 12.83
CA ASP A 276 -10.76 -19.12 13.43
C ASP A 276 -9.32 -18.72 13.83
N ALA A 277 -8.95 -17.45 13.64
CA ALA A 277 -7.60 -16.97 13.95
C ALA A 277 -7.34 -16.96 15.46
N ASP A 278 -6.09 -17.25 15.84
CA ASP A 278 -5.64 -17.18 17.23
C ASP A 278 -5.87 -15.77 17.81
N PRO A 279 -6.29 -15.66 19.08
CA PRO A 279 -6.38 -14.38 19.77
C PRO A 279 -5.00 -13.68 19.80
N GLN A 280 -4.96 -12.38 19.50
CA GLN A 280 -3.74 -11.56 19.54
C GLN A 280 -3.83 -10.50 20.62
#